data_cc8ff330dbc9cc23f428e35207bffc41
#
_entry.id   cc8ff330dbc9cc23f428e35207bffc41
#
_cell.length_a   1.000
_cell.length_b   1.000
_cell.length_c   1.000
_cell.angle_alpha   90.00
_cell.angle_beta   90.00
_cell.angle_gamma   90.00
#
_symmetry.space_group_name_H-M   'P 1'
#
loop_
_entity.id
_entity.type
_entity.pdbx_description
1 polymer ?
#
loop_
_entity_poly.entity_id
_entity_poly.type
_entity_poly.pdbx_seq_one_letter_code
_entity_poly.pdbx_strand_id
1 'polypeptide(L)'
;LGNTDAGETITAPPPAGVDVGVPVTLGERVVNLADPGGFRYLKTEIVLSLHVPGVVGSELSTEELEKQQATLNARLEPIKPQIQDILTSVLTAKTVAEVTTPEGKEALREQLIESLQPLLRQYQITGLYFAQFVIQ
;
A
#
# COMPACT_ATOMS: atom_id res chain seq x y z
N LEU A 1 13.28 17.45 -9.72
CA LEU A 1 12.91 17.41 -9.33
C LEU A 1 12.87 17.02 -8.87
N GLY A 2 12.96 16.54 -8.77
CA GLY A 2 12.82 16.23 -8.29
C GLY A 2 12.65 15.62 -7.98
N ASN A 3 12.95 15.00 -8.00
CA ASN A 3 12.51 14.44 -7.64
C ASN A 3 12.52 13.59 -7.37
N THR A 4 12.82 12.89 -7.33
CA THR A 4 12.54 12.20 -7.03
C THR A 4 12.53 11.53 -6.40
N ASP A 5 12.61 10.91 -6.13
CA ASP A 5 12.26 10.35 -5.46
C ASP A 5 12.09 9.69 -5.10
N ALA A 6 12.39 9.18 -4.85
CA ALA A 6 11.98 8.57 -4.54
C ALA A 6 11.46 7.94 -4.23
N GLY A 7 11.37 7.42 -4.18
CA GLY A 7 10.67 6.83 -4.03
C GLY A 7 9.79 6.75 -4.11
N GLU A 8 9.79 6.86 -4.40
CA GLU A 8 8.85 6.89 -4.55
C GLU A 8 8.15 6.73 -5.16
N THR A 9 7.93 6.60 -5.56
CA THR A 9 7.12 6.59 -6.10
C THR A 9 6.68 6.57 -6.83
N ILE A 10 6.62 6.23 -7.31
CA ILE A 10 5.96 6.34 -8.03
C ILE A 10 5.15 6.96 -8.69
N THR A 11 4.37 6.64 -9.12
CA THR A 11 3.69 7.83 -9.46
C THR A 11 4.55 9.00 -9.13
N ALA A 12 4.34 10.10 -9.77
CA ALA A 12 5.07 11.28 -9.37
C ALA A 12 4.89 11.45 -7.87
N PRO A 13 5.97 11.62 -7.13
CA PRO A 13 5.80 11.92 -5.72
C PRO A 13 5.06 13.23 -5.57
N PRO A 14 4.31 13.42 -4.51
CA PRO A 14 3.69 14.71 -4.28
C PRO A 14 4.78 15.77 -4.20
N PRO A 15 4.49 17.00 -4.63
CA PRO A 15 5.46 18.07 -4.48
C PRO A 15 5.93 18.16 -3.04
N ALA A 16 7.19 18.49 -2.88
CA ALA A 16 7.80 18.56 -1.56
C ALA A 16 6.96 19.44 -0.63
N GLY A 17 6.66 18.91 0.54
CA GLY A 17 5.93 19.65 1.56
C GLY A 17 4.45 19.81 1.31
N VAL A 18 3.94 19.28 0.21
CA VAL A 18 2.56 19.51 -0.11
C VAL A 18 1.64 18.44 0.43
N ASP A 19 2.01 17.18 0.25
CA ASP A 19 1.03 16.17 0.54
C ASP A 19 1.67 14.89 1.00
N VAL A 20 1.68 14.74 2.30
CA VAL A 20 1.93 13.45 2.89
C VAL A 20 0.57 12.91 3.27
N GLY A 21 0.20 11.78 2.68
CA GLY A 21 -1.10 11.18 2.95
C GLY A 21 -1.20 10.67 4.37
N VAL A 22 -2.38 10.24 4.71
CA VAL A 22 -2.64 9.62 6.01
C VAL A 22 -2.41 8.12 5.87
N PRO A 23 -1.51 7.52 6.66
CA PRO A 23 -1.22 6.09 6.54
C PRO A 23 -2.33 5.25 7.18
N VAL A 24 -2.75 4.22 6.47
CA VAL A 24 -3.75 3.27 6.96
C VAL A 24 -3.23 1.88 6.71
N THR A 25 -3.14 1.07 7.75
CA THR A 25 -2.68 -0.30 7.59
C THR A 25 -3.80 -1.18 7.03
N LEU A 26 -3.43 -2.06 6.12
CA LEU A 26 -4.35 -3.08 5.61
C LEU A 26 -4.16 -4.40 6.36
N GLY A 27 -3.31 -4.40 7.39
CA GLY A 27 -3.09 -5.56 8.23
C GLY A 27 -2.01 -6.48 7.68
N GLU A 28 -1.67 -7.43 8.52
CA GLU A 28 -0.68 -8.44 8.17
C GLU A 28 -1.35 -9.61 7.49
N ARG A 29 -0.67 -10.21 6.51
CA ARG A 29 -1.19 -11.39 5.83
C ARG A 29 -0.07 -12.32 5.42
N VAL A 30 -0.44 -13.59 5.30
CA VAL A 30 0.46 -14.63 4.80
C VAL A 30 -0.23 -15.23 3.58
N VAL A 31 0.48 -15.26 2.46
CA VAL A 31 -0.06 -15.82 1.23
C VAL A 31 0.90 -16.85 0.65
N ASN A 32 0.36 -17.81 -0.07
CA ASN A 32 1.17 -18.73 -0.86
C ASN A 32 1.62 -18.05 -2.12
N LEU A 33 2.90 -18.17 -2.44
CA LEU A 33 3.43 -17.71 -3.70
C LEU A 33 3.26 -18.78 -4.77
N ALA A 34 3.40 -18.37 -6.03
CA ALA A 34 3.13 -19.22 -7.18
C ALA A 34 4.31 -20.12 -7.57
N ASP A 35 5.31 -20.23 -6.69
CA ASP A 35 6.48 -21.05 -6.97
C ASP A 35 6.10 -22.52 -7.18
N PRO A 36 6.79 -23.22 -8.08
CA PRO A 36 6.57 -24.64 -8.26
C PRO A 36 6.80 -25.37 -6.94
N GLY A 37 5.95 -26.32 -6.62
CA GLY A 37 6.02 -27.06 -5.37
C GLY A 37 5.08 -26.55 -4.29
N GLY A 38 4.66 -25.28 -4.38
CA GLY A 38 3.60 -24.77 -3.53
C GLY A 38 3.95 -24.54 -2.07
N PHE A 39 5.24 -24.43 -1.73
CA PHE A 39 5.64 -24.33 -0.33
C PHE A 39 6.40 -23.06 0.00
N ARG A 40 6.17 -22.00 -0.76
CA ARG A 40 6.78 -20.71 -0.46
C ARG A 40 5.69 -19.73 -0.06
N TYR A 41 5.96 -19.00 1.00
CA TYR A 41 4.98 -18.09 1.60
C TYR A 41 5.57 -16.71 1.70
N LEU A 42 4.72 -15.71 1.54
CA LEU A 42 5.06 -14.32 1.78
C LEU A 42 4.25 -13.83 2.96
N LYS A 43 4.94 -13.33 3.98
CA LYS A 43 4.30 -12.66 5.11
C LYS A 43 4.57 -11.17 4.94
N THR A 44 3.51 -10.39 4.84
CA THR A 44 3.66 -8.96 4.57
C THR A 44 2.59 -8.16 5.29
N GLU A 45 2.95 -6.94 5.63
CA GLU A 45 1.99 -5.95 6.10
C GLU A 45 2.03 -4.78 5.15
N ILE A 46 0.86 -4.39 4.63
CA ILE A 46 0.76 -3.33 3.64
C ILE A 46 0.11 -2.13 4.28
N VAL A 47 0.73 -0.97 4.09
CA VAL A 47 0.23 0.31 4.59
C VAL A 47 -0.03 1.20 3.38
N LEU A 48 -1.24 1.73 3.29
CA LEU A 48 -1.57 2.71 2.25
C LEU A 48 -1.44 4.11 2.81
N SER A 49 -0.91 5.01 1.99
CA SER A 49 -0.96 6.42 2.28
C SER A 49 -2.04 7.03 1.39
N LEU A 50 -3.03 7.67 2.00
CA LEU A 50 -4.18 8.19 1.27
C LEU A 50 -4.25 9.70 1.40
N HIS A 51 -4.50 10.37 0.28
CA HIS A 51 -4.71 11.81 0.28
C HIS A 51 -6.11 12.11 0.84
N VAL A 52 -6.15 12.97 1.85
CA VAL A 52 -7.41 13.47 2.40
C VAL A 52 -7.43 14.98 2.15
N PRO A 53 -8.41 15.48 1.39
CA PRO A 53 -8.44 16.91 1.07
C PRO A 53 -8.40 17.78 2.33
N GLY A 54 -7.53 18.78 2.30
CA GLY A 54 -7.38 19.70 3.43
C GLY A 54 -6.52 19.18 4.55
N VAL A 55 -5.96 17.97 4.42
CA VAL A 55 -5.16 17.36 5.48
C VAL A 55 -3.76 17.09 4.96
N VAL A 56 -2.76 17.55 5.69
CA VAL A 56 -1.36 17.23 5.42
C VAL A 56 -0.90 16.33 6.55
N GLY A 57 -0.67 15.04 6.23
CA GLY A 57 -0.42 14.03 7.23
C GLY A 57 0.77 14.35 8.14
N SER A 58 1.84 14.93 7.56
CA SER A 58 3.04 15.24 8.33
C SER A 58 2.84 16.39 9.33
N GLU A 59 1.74 17.14 9.19
CA GLU A 59 1.45 18.27 10.07
C GLU A 59 0.48 17.91 11.19
N LEU A 60 0.01 16.68 11.23
CA LEU A 60 -0.95 16.27 12.25
C LEU A 60 -0.24 15.89 13.54
N SER A 61 -0.87 16.24 14.66
CA SER A 61 -0.46 15.69 15.94
C SER A 61 -0.80 14.19 15.97
N THR A 62 -0.23 13.49 16.94
CA THR A 62 -0.54 12.06 17.10
C THR A 62 -2.03 11.84 17.26
N GLU A 63 -2.68 12.68 18.06
CA GLU A 63 -4.10 12.54 18.32
C GLU A 63 -4.92 12.81 17.04
N GLU A 64 -4.55 13.85 16.29
CA GLU A 64 -5.23 14.14 15.04
C GLU A 64 -5.04 13.05 14.01
N LEU A 65 -3.84 12.49 13.95
CA LEU A 65 -3.54 11.40 13.04
C LEU A 65 -4.40 10.18 13.36
N GLU A 66 -4.52 9.84 14.65
CA GLU A 66 -5.34 8.70 15.05
C GLU A 66 -6.80 8.90 14.68
N LYS A 67 -7.31 10.13 14.79
CA LYS A 67 -8.67 10.43 14.39
C LYS A 67 -8.88 10.27 12.90
N GLN A 68 -7.92 10.74 12.10
CA GLN A 68 -8.00 10.58 10.66
C GLN A 68 -7.96 9.12 10.26
N GLN A 69 -7.10 8.35 10.90
CA GLN A 69 -6.98 6.92 10.63
C GLN A 69 -8.27 6.19 10.99
N ALA A 70 -8.87 6.54 12.11
CA ALA A 70 -10.13 5.92 12.53
C ALA A 70 -11.25 6.22 11.54
N THR A 71 -11.32 7.45 11.06
CA THR A 71 -12.32 7.83 10.07
C THR A 71 -12.12 7.07 8.77
N LEU A 72 -10.86 6.99 8.29
CA LEU A 72 -10.57 6.27 7.06
C LEU A 72 -10.87 4.79 7.20
N ASN A 73 -10.49 4.18 8.32
CA ASN A 73 -10.77 2.77 8.55
C ASN A 73 -12.28 2.50 8.53
N ALA A 74 -13.06 3.38 9.15
CA ALA A 74 -14.52 3.24 9.14
C ALA A 74 -15.08 3.33 7.73
N ARG A 75 -14.55 4.24 6.92
CA ARG A 75 -15.03 4.41 5.55
C ARG A 75 -14.60 3.27 4.63
N LEU A 76 -13.47 2.65 4.92
CA LEU A 76 -12.98 1.52 4.12
C LEU A 76 -13.62 0.21 4.53
N GLU A 77 -14.26 0.15 5.70
CA GLU A 77 -14.80 -1.09 6.22
C GLU A 77 -15.72 -1.81 5.24
N PRO A 78 -16.66 -1.13 4.55
CA PRO A 78 -17.56 -1.82 3.63
C PRO A 78 -16.85 -2.46 2.44
N ILE A 79 -15.70 -1.94 2.03
CA ILE A 79 -14.98 -2.47 0.87
C ILE A 79 -13.77 -3.30 1.26
N LYS A 80 -13.57 -3.52 2.57
CA LYS A 80 -12.43 -4.31 3.04
C LYS A 80 -12.34 -5.70 2.42
N PRO A 81 -13.45 -6.45 2.29
CA PRO A 81 -13.34 -7.76 1.65
C PRO A 81 -12.81 -7.68 0.22
N GLN A 82 -13.21 -6.65 -0.53
CA GLN A 82 -12.72 -6.46 -1.88
C GLN A 82 -11.24 -6.10 -1.90
N ILE A 83 -10.81 -5.27 -0.96
CA ILE A 83 -9.40 -4.94 -0.81
C ILE A 83 -8.61 -6.21 -0.52
N GLN A 84 -9.06 -7.01 0.43
CA GLN A 84 -8.38 -8.24 0.81
C GLN A 84 -8.29 -9.21 -0.37
N ASP A 85 -9.37 -9.31 -1.16
CA ASP A 85 -9.39 -10.19 -2.31
C ASP A 85 -8.38 -9.77 -3.36
N ILE A 86 -8.28 -8.46 -3.63
CA ILE A 86 -7.30 -7.94 -4.58
C ILE A 86 -5.89 -8.23 -4.10
N LEU A 87 -5.60 -7.97 -2.83
CA LEU A 87 -4.27 -8.21 -2.29
C LEU A 87 -3.89 -9.68 -2.43
N THR A 88 -4.81 -10.57 -2.07
CA THR A 88 -4.55 -11.99 -2.17
C THR A 88 -4.32 -12.41 -3.61
N SER A 89 -5.18 -11.96 -4.52
CA SER A 89 -5.08 -12.34 -5.93
C SER A 89 -3.77 -11.88 -6.56
N VAL A 90 -3.37 -10.66 -6.31
CA VAL A 90 -2.13 -10.13 -6.87
C VAL A 90 -0.92 -10.84 -6.29
N LEU A 91 -0.89 -10.99 -4.96
CA LEU A 91 0.27 -11.56 -4.29
C LEU A 91 0.46 -13.04 -4.60
N THR A 92 -0.63 -13.81 -4.66
CA THR A 92 -0.51 -15.25 -4.90
C THR A 92 -0.11 -15.56 -6.33
N ALA A 93 -0.20 -14.59 -7.25
CA ALA A 93 0.24 -14.78 -8.62
C ALA A 93 1.74 -14.57 -8.80
N LYS A 94 2.46 -14.18 -7.75
CA LYS A 94 3.89 -13.86 -7.82
C LYS A 94 4.73 -15.02 -7.32
N THR A 95 5.96 -15.09 -7.84
CA THR A 95 6.96 -16.04 -7.35
C THR A 95 7.97 -15.31 -6.47
N VAL A 96 8.77 -16.09 -5.73
CA VAL A 96 9.84 -15.52 -4.90
C VAL A 96 10.76 -14.66 -5.75
N ALA A 97 11.15 -15.17 -6.93
CA ALA A 97 12.07 -14.45 -7.80
C ALA A 97 11.50 -13.10 -8.23
N GLU A 98 10.19 -13.03 -8.44
CA GLU A 98 9.55 -11.80 -8.89
C GLU A 98 9.45 -10.75 -7.80
N VAL A 99 9.42 -11.14 -6.52
CA VAL A 99 9.17 -10.17 -5.45
C VAL A 99 10.39 -9.86 -4.62
N THR A 100 11.52 -10.53 -4.86
CA THR A 100 12.71 -10.32 -4.03
C THR A 100 13.72 -9.34 -4.62
N THR A 101 13.55 -8.94 -5.88
CA THR A 101 14.40 -7.91 -6.45
C THR A 101 13.80 -6.53 -6.18
N PRO A 102 14.62 -5.48 -6.12
CA PRO A 102 14.08 -4.12 -5.98
C PRO A 102 13.11 -3.76 -7.10
N GLU A 103 13.43 -4.15 -8.34
CA GLU A 103 12.58 -3.89 -9.49
C GLU A 103 11.26 -4.64 -9.39
N GLY A 104 11.33 -5.89 -8.97
CA GLY A 104 10.12 -6.70 -8.82
C GLY A 104 9.22 -6.19 -7.71
N LYS A 105 9.81 -5.76 -6.61
CA LYS A 105 9.04 -5.19 -5.50
C LYS A 105 8.38 -3.88 -5.91
N GLU A 106 9.08 -3.06 -6.70
CA GLU A 106 8.49 -1.81 -7.18
C GLU A 106 7.37 -2.08 -8.17
N ALA A 107 7.54 -3.05 -9.06
CA ALA A 107 6.47 -3.44 -9.98
C ALA A 107 5.24 -3.95 -9.22
N LEU A 108 5.47 -4.70 -8.16
CA LEU A 108 4.38 -5.19 -7.30
C LEU A 108 3.64 -4.02 -6.65
N ARG A 109 4.39 -3.03 -6.14
CA ARG A 109 3.80 -1.85 -5.54
C ARG A 109 2.89 -1.13 -6.51
N GLU A 110 3.39 -0.90 -7.73
CA GLU A 110 2.61 -0.21 -8.76
C GLU A 110 1.37 -0.99 -9.15
N GLN A 111 1.49 -2.30 -9.28
CA GLN A 111 0.36 -3.15 -9.64
C GLN A 111 -0.71 -3.11 -8.55
N LEU A 112 -0.30 -3.13 -7.29
CA LEU A 112 -1.25 -3.05 -6.18
C LEU A 112 -1.97 -1.71 -6.17
N ILE A 113 -1.24 -0.62 -6.39
CA ILE A 113 -1.85 0.71 -6.44
C ILE A 113 -2.87 0.77 -7.57
N GLU A 114 -2.51 0.30 -8.76
CA GLU A 114 -3.41 0.30 -9.90
C GLU A 114 -4.66 -0.53 -9.64
N SER A 115 -4.51 -1.63 -8.94
CA SER A 115 -5.63 -2.52 -8.66
C SER A 115 -6.55 -1.97 -7.58
N LEU A 116 -5.99 -1.25 -6.62
CA LEU A 116 -6.75 -0.74 -5.49
C LEU A 116 -7.39 0.61 -5.75
N GLN A 117 -6.79 1.44 -6.59
CA GLN A 117 -7.27 2.80 -6.79
C GLN A 117 -8.73 2.86 -7.24
N PRO A 118 -9.22 1.99 -8.16
CA PRO A 118 -10.63 2.05 -8.54
C PRO A 118 -11.60 1.79 -7.38
N LEU A 119 -11.18 1.03 -6.36
CA LEU A 119 -12.01 0.81 -5.19
C LEU A 119 -12.03 2.01 -4.26
N LEU A 120 -10.94 2.78 -4.26
CA LEU A 120 -10.77 3.90 -3.33
C LEU A 120 -11.04 5.21 -4.03
N ARG A 121 -12.18 5.31 -4.72
CA ARG A 121 -12.50 6.45 -5.57
C ARG A 121 -12.46 7.78 -4.87
N GLN A 122 -12.78 7.79 -3.58
CA GLN A 122 -12.84 9.04 -2.81
C GLN A 122 -11.47 9.51 -2.35
N TYR A 123 -10.48 8.63 -2.41
CA TYR A 123 -9.15 8.94 -1.88
C TYR A 123 -8.10 8.54 -2.89
N GLN A 124 -7.21 9.46 -3.19
CA GLN A 124 -6.08 9.14 -4.04
C GLN A 124 -5.01 8.43 -3.20
N ILE A 125 -4.51 7.32 -3.71
CA ILE A 125 -3.40 6.63 -3.08
C ILE A 125 -2.14 7.40 -3.40
N THR A 126 -1.48 7.92 -2.37
CA THR A 126 -0.23 8.66 -2.53
C THR A 126 0.99 7.79 -2.28
N GLY A 127 0.80 6.60 -1.75
CA GLY A 127 1.89 5.67 -1.54
C GLY A 127 1.38 4.35 -1.04
N LEU A 128 2.20 3.33 -1.21
CA LEU A 128 1.93 2.00 -0.69
C LEU A 128 3.26 1.46 -0.17
N TYR A 129 3.26 0.99 1.06
CA TYR A 129 4.48 0.58 1.72
C TYR A 129 4.33 -0.81 2.28
N PHE A 130 5.43 -1.58 2.18
CA PHE A 130 5.51 -2.89 2.80
C PHE A 130 6.19 -2.72 4.15
N ALA A 131 5.39 -2.64 5.21
CA ALA A 131 5.93 -2.46 6.57
C ALA A 131 6.61 -3.74 7.05
N GLN A 132 6.21 -4.87 6.50
CA GLN A 132 6.83 -6.16 6.76
C GLN A 132 6.81 -6.94 5.46
N PHE A 133 7.90 -7.67 5.17
CA PHE A 133 8.00 -8.40 3.91
C PHE A 133 9.00 -9.55 4.12
N VAL A 134 8.47 -10.71 4.44
CA VAL A 134 9.28 -11.87 4.81
C VAL A 134 8.89 -13.06 3.96
N ILE A 135 9.87 -13.69 3.34
CA ILE A 135 9.67 -14.92 2.58
C ILE A 135 9.96 -16.11 3.51
N GLN A 136 9.08 -17.07 3.48
CA GLN A 136 9.23 -18.27 4.28
C GLN A 136 9.21 -19.52 3.44
#